data_8ba5b49137af6f5f3dd4b59d08ad9629
#
_entry.id   8ba5b49137af6f5f3dd4b59d08ad9629
#
_cell.length_a   1.000
_cell.length_b   1.000
_cell.length_c   1.000
_cell.angle_alpha   90.00
_cell.angle_beta   90.00
_cell.angle_gamma   90.00
#
_symmetry.space_group_name_H-M   'P 1'
#
loop_
_entity.id
_entity.type
_entity.pdbx_description
1 polymer ?
#
loop_
_entity_poly.entity_id
_entity_poly.type
_entity_poly.pdbx_seq_one_letter_code
_entity_poly.pdbx_strand_id
1 'polypeptide(L)'
;MMLSIIEYKAACKKTIIFLEEAGFILNKDEKNRIQVVEYGLDNLELIGLQLVEYINTERCCAKELVLFRRQTCPEHRHPEINGKLGKEETFRCRKGIVYLYVEGIPTLNIHAKLPIGKEHTFTVFHEIVLKPGDQYTIMPNTRHWFQAGEDGAIISEFSTKSIDEKDIYTDKEIIADCNRIVEENI
;
A
#
# COMPACT_ATOMS: atom_id res chain seq x y z
N MET A 1 -11.02 -16.03 4.36
CA MET A 1 -12.28 -15.49 4.99
C MET A 1 -12.25 -14.00 4.74
N MET A 2 -13.35 -13.33 4.44
CA MET A 2 -13.33 -11.87 4.28
C MET A 2 -13.12 -11.20 5.66
N LEU A 3 -12.43 -10.06 5.68
CA LEU A 3 -12.21 -9.24 6.88
C LEU A 3 -13.55 -9.00 7.61
N SER A 4 -13.61 -9.31 8.89
CA SER A 4 -14.83 -9.06 9.67
C SER A 4 -15.03 -7.55 9.87
N ILE A 5 -16.32 -7.14 10.04
CA ILE A 5 -16.65 -5.74 10.32
C ILE A 5 -15.93 -5.18 11.57
N ILE A 6 -15.68 -6.05 12.56
CA ILE A 6 -14.98 -5.66 13.79
C ILE A 6 -13.51 -5.36 13.50
N GLU A 7 -12.83 -6.20 12.74
CA GLU A 7 -11.44 -6.01 12.32
C GLU A 7 -11.31 -4.79 11.42
N TYR A 8 -12.22 -4.62 10.46
CA TYR A 8 -12.28 -3.43 9.60
C TYR A 8 -12.38 -2.15 10.43
N LYS A 9 -13.37 -2.06 11.34
CA LYS A 9 -13.56 -0.87 12.19
C LYS A 9 -12.36 -0.62 13.12
N ALA A 10 -11.73 -1.69 13.62
CA ALA A 10 -10.52 -1.58 14.43
C ALA A 10 -9.34 -1.03 13.62
N ALA A 11 -9.15 -1.51 12.38
CA ALA A 11 -8.13 -1.02 11.47
C ALA A 11 -8.37 0.45 11.10
N CYS A 12 -9.59 0.84 10.74
CA CYS A 12 -9.95 2.24 10.46
C CYS A 12 -9.65 3.15 11.65
N LYS A 13 -10.08 2.77 12.86
CA LYS A 13 -9.82 3.55 14.08
C LYS A 13 -8.32 3.71 14.34
N LYS A 14 -7.54 2.64 14.20
CA LYS A 14 -6.09 2.68 14.38
C LYS A 14 -5.43 3.57 13.32
N THR A 15 -5.90 3.54 12.08
CA THR A 15 -5.44 4.39 10.98
C THR A 15 -5.67 5.86 11.28
N ILE A 16 -6.86 6.24 11.74
CA ILE A 16 -7.18 7.62 12.12
C ILE A 16 -6.21 8.11 13.19
N ILE A 17 -6.05 7.35 14.27
CA ILE A 17 -5.14 7.72 15.36
C ILE A 17 -3.70 7.88 14.85
N PHE A 18 -3.24 6.95 14.01
CA PHE A 18 -1.86 6.96 13.50
C PHE A 18 -1.58 8.18 12.60
N LEU A 19 -2.57 8.59 11.77
CA LEU A 19 -2.51 9.79 10.94
C LEU A 19 -2.57 11.07 11.78
N GLU A 20 -3.51 11.16 12.75
CA GLU A 20 -3.66 12.34 13.62
C GLU A 20 -2.43 12.56 14.50
N GLU A 21 -1.81 11.51 15.04
CA GLU A 21 -0.54 11.58 15.76
C GLU A 21 0.63 12.07 14.89
N ALA A 22 0.56 11.87 13.59
CA ALA A 22 1.52 12.38 12.63
C ALA A 22 1.21 13.80 12.14
N GLY A 23 0.14 14.42 12.66
CA GLY A 23 -0.26 15.78 12.33
C GLY A 23 -1.16 15.91 11.10
N PHE A 24 -1.68 14.80 10.56
CA PHE A 24 -2.67 14.86 9.50
C PHE A 24 -4.04 15.24 10.07
N ILE A 25 -4.72 16.14 9.38
CA ILE A 25 -6.09 16.54 9.73
C ILE A 25 -7.03 15.86 8.73
N LEU A 26 -7.84 14.93 9.23
CA LEU A 26 -8.87 14.26 8.42
C LEU A 26 -10.24 14.88 8.72
N ASN A 27 -10.97 15.25 7.68
CA ASN A 27 -12.37 15.62 7.82
C ASN A 27 -13.25 14.36 8.01
N LYS A 28 -14.55 14.56 8.28
CA LYS A 28 -15.47 13.47 8.55
C LYS A 28 -15.61 12.50 7.36
N ASP A 29 -15.65 13.05 6.15
CA ASP A 29 -15.84 12.24 4.95
C ASP A 29 -14.60 11.40 4.64
N GLU A 30 -13.39 11.93 4.87
CA GLU A 30 -12.14 11.19 4.75
C GLU A 30 -12.06 10.06 5.77
N LYS A 31 -12.46 10.32 7.03
CA LYS A 31 -12.51 9.27 8.06
C LYS A 31 -13.48 8.15 7.70
N ASN A 32 -14.61 8.45 7.08
CA ASN A 32 -15.61 7.47 6.65
C ASN A 32 -15.18 6.70 5.38
N ARG A 33 -14.26 7.24 4.59
CA ARG A 33 -13.77 6.64 3.34
C ARG A 33 -12.43 5.92 3.47
N ILE A 34 -11.95 5.69 4.69
CA ILE A 34 -10.74 4.89 4.88
C ILE A 34 -10.96 3.49 4.29
N GLN A 35 -10.05 3.09 3.43
CA GLN A 35 -10.03 1.77 2.85
C GLN A 35 -9.04 0.89 3.61
N VAL A 36 -9.42 -0.36 3.87
CA VAL A 36 -8.56 -1.39 4.44
C VAL A 36 -8.40 -2.49 3.41
N VAL A 37 -7.17 -2.75 2.99
CA VAL A 37 -6.86 -3.69 1.92
C VAL A 37 -6.11 -4.87 2.50
N GLU A 38 -6.72 -6.07 2.50
CA GLU A 38 -6.14 -7.32 3.01
C GLU A 38 -5.87 -8.37 1.93
N TYR A 39 -6.14 -8.00 0.67
CA TYR A 39 -5.84 -8.79 -0.53
C TYR A 39 -6.50 -10.18 -0.63
N GLY A 40 -7.52 -10.48 0.19
CA GLY A 40 -8.17 -11.80 0.25
C GLY A 40 -7.32 -12.89 0.90
N LEU A 41 -6.25 -12.52 1.60
CA LEU A 41 -5.29 -13.46 2.18
C LEU A 41 -5.56 -13.81 3.66
N ASP A 42 -6.59 -13.22 4.26
CA ASP A 42 -6.97 -13.45 5.68
C ASP A 42 -5.79 -13.21 6.66
N ASN A 43 -4.96 -12.21 6.34
CA ASN A 43 -3.73 -11.92 7.10
C ASN A 43 -3.38 -10.43 7.10
N LEU A 44 -4.35 -9.59 7.45
CA LEU A 44 -4.16 -8.14 7.46
C LEU A 44 -2.98 -7.68 8.33
N GLU A 45 -2.64 -8.42 9.37
CA GLU A 45 -1.55 -8.04 10.27
C GLU A 45 -0.19 -8.01 9.56
N LEU A 46 0.06 -8.96 8.65
CA LEU A 46 1.33 -9.07 7.94
C LEU A 46 1.26 -8.56 6.49
N ILE A 47 0.13 -8.77 5.81
CA ILE A 47 -0.05 -8.41 4.40
C ILE A 47 -1.31 -7.56 4.28
N GLY A 48 -1.12 -6.30 3.91
CA GLY A 48 -2.19 -5.35 3.78
C GLY A 48 -1.71 -3.92 3.88
N LEU A 49 -2.63 -3.00 3.72
CA LEU A 49 -2.44 -1.58 3.99
C LEU A 49 -3.78 -0.90 4.24
N GLN A 50 -3.72 0.29 4.80
CA GLN A 50 -4.87 1.17 4.92
C GLN A 50 -4.60 2.44 4.12
N LEU A 51 -5.64 3.04 3.53
CA LEU A 51 -5.44 4.27 2.77
C LEU A 51 -6.61 5.26 2.88
N VAL A 52 -6.26 6.53 2.70
CA VAL A 52 -7.20 7.63 2.47
C VAL A 52 -6.94 8.17 1.09
N GLU A 53 -7.89 8.02 0.18
CA GLU A 53 -7.82 8.64 -1.14
C GLU A 53 -8.41 10.04 -1.08
N TYR A 54 -7.60 11.05 -1.41
CA TYR A 54 -8.04 12.44 -1.48
C TYR A 54 -8.68 12.76 -2.82
N ILE A 55 -8.06 12.28 -3.87
CA ILE A 55 -8.48 12.53 -5.25
C ILE A 55 -7.98 11.42 -6.18
N ASN A 56 -8.79 11.04 -7.17
CA ASN A 56 -8.42 10.17 -8.27
C ASN A 56 -9.17 10.59 -9.54
N THR A 57 -8.47 11.25 -10.44
CA THR A 57 -9.01 11.80 -11.68
C THR A 57 -8.34 11.17 -12.90
N GLU A 58 -8.72 11.59 -14.10
CA GLU A 58 -8.01 11.17 -15.32
C GLU A 58 -6.53 11.61 -15.37
N ARG A 59 -6.12 12.57 -14.56
CA ARG A 59 -4.78 13.17 -14.62
C ARG A 59 -3.91 12.95 -13.43
N CYS A 60 -4.48 12.77 -12.25
CA CYS A 60 -3.74 12.58 -11.01
C CYS A 60 -4.52 11.79 -9.97
N CYS A 61 -3.78 11.14 -9.10
CA CYS A 61 -4.27 10.54 -7.88
C CYS A 61 -3.38 10.95 -6.71
N ALA A 62 -3.98 11.15 -5.54
CA ALA A 62 -3.27 11.42 -4.30
C ALA A 62 -3.91 10.65 -3.14
N LYS A 63 -3.08 9.92 -2.40
CA LYS A 63 -3.48 9.06 -1.28
C LYS A 63 -2.51 9.21 -0.11
N GLU A 64 -2.98 8.96 1.10
CA GLU A 64 -2.10 8.58 2.22
C GLU A 64 -2.21 7.08 2.44
N LEU A 65 -1.09 6.39 2.33
CA LEU A 65 -0.97 4.97 2.63
C LEU A 65 -0.45 4.81 4.06
N VAL A 66 -1.13 4.00 4.83
CA VAL A 66 -0.75 3.68 6.22
C VAL A 66 -0.46 2.20 6.30
N LEU A 67 0.74 1.85 6.74
CA LEU A 67 1.12 0.49 7.06
C LEU A 67 1.42 0.40 8.54
N PHE A 68 0.83 -0.57 9.21
CA PHE A 68 1.15 -0.85 10.59
C PHE A 68 2.52 -1.55 10.69
N ARG A 69 2.95 -1.83 11.92
CA ARG A 69 4.24 -2.46 12.19
C ARG A 69 4.47 -3.67 11.28
N ARG A 70 5.54 -3.64 10.48
CA ARG A 70 5.95 -4.73 9.59
C ARG A 70 4.89 -5.18 8.56
N GLN A 71 3.83 -4.43 8.40
CA GLN A 71 2.82 -4.73 7.40
C GLN A 71 3.38 -4.53 5.99
N THR A 72 3.05 -5.43 5.09
CA THR A 72 3.61 -5.50 3.73
C THR A 72 2.52 -5.29 2.68
N CYS A 73 2.75 -4.36 1.76
CA CYS A 73 2.03 -4.32 0.50
C CYS A 73 2.69 -5.32 -0.45
N PRO A 74 1.96 -6.33 -0.95
CA PRO A 74 2.53 -7.42 -1.73
C PRO A 74 3.05 -6.97 -3.09
N GLU A 75 3.93 -7.79 -3.69
CA GLU A 75 4.55 -7.49 -4.96
C GLU A 75 3.53 -7.41 -6.09
N HIS A 76 3.53 -6.26 -6.77
CA HIS A 76 2.65 -5.97 -7.90
C HIS A 76 3.31 -5.02 -8.90
N ARG A 77 2.62 -4.79 -10.01
CA ARG A 77 2.97 -3.78 -11.00
C ARG A 77 1.72 -3.18 -11.61
N HIS A 78 1.82 -1.96 -12.08
CA HIS A 78 0.75 -1.23 -12.77
C HIS A 78 0.93 -1.36 -14.29
N PRO A 79 0.23 -2.28 -14.97
CA PRO A 79 0.46 -2.56 -16.38
C PRO A 79 -0.08 -1.46 -17.29
N GLU A 80 0.34 -1.50 -18.55
CA GLU A 80 -0.31 -0.76 -19.60
C GLU A 80 -1.77 -1.22 -19.77
N ILE A 81 -2.68 -0.27 -19.95
CA ILE A 81 -4.11 -0.50 -20.14
C ILE A 81 -4.57 0.20 -21.43
N ASN A 82 -5.06 -0.56 -22.39
CA ASN A 82 -5.60 -0.05 -23.67
C ASN A 82 -4.66 0.94 -24.40
N GLY A 83 -3.37 0.62 -24.45
CA GLY A 83 -2.35 1.45 -25.10
C GLY A 83 -1.93 2.69 -24.33
N LYS A 84 -2.38 2.86 -23.09
CA LYS A 84 -1.93 3.90 -22.17
C LYS A 84 -0.97 3.31 -21.15
N LEU A 85 0.13 4.02 -20.88
CA LEU A 85 1.07 3.63 -19.83
C LEU A 85 0.35 3.38 -18.50
N GLY A 86 0.83 2.42 -17.74
CA GLY A 86 0.37 2.16 -16.39
C GLY A 86 0.63 3.33 -15.45
N LYS A 87 0.20 3.19 -14.20
CA LYS A 87 0.38 4.21 -13.17
C LYS A 87 1.87 4.47 -12.94
N GLU A 88 2.27 5.75 -13.03
CA GLU A 88 3.50 6.28 -12.46
C GLU A 88 3.15 6.81 -11.08
N GLU A 89 3.93 6.46 -10.07
CA GLU A 89 3.67 6.89 -8.69
C GLU A 89 4.94 7.32 -7.97
N THR A 90 4.80 8.34 -7.12
CA THR A 90 5.86 8.82 -6.24
C THR A 90 5.44 8.61 -4.80
N PHE A 91 6.23 7.83 -4.08
CA PHE A 91 6.12 7.66 -2.63
C PHE A 91 6.97 8.69 -1.91
N ARG A 92 6.37 9.42 -0.98
CA ARG A 92 7.07 10.26 -0.02
C ARG A 92 6.81 9.77 1.39
N CYS A 93 7.85 9.30 2.07
CA CYS A 93 7.74 8.88 3.46
C CYS A 93 7.43 10.09 4.36
N ARG A 94 6.39 9.97 5.20
CA ARG A 94 5.95 11.02 6.13
C ARG A 94 6.25 10.66 7.58
N LYS A 95 6.13 9.39 7.96
CA LYS A 95 6.38 8.87 9.31
C LYS A 95 6.92 7.45 9.22
N GLY A 96 7.78 7.07 10.16
CA GLY A 96 8.36 5.73 10.23
C GLY A 96 9.44 5.48 9.17
N ILE A 97 9.60 4.24 8.77
CA ILE A 97 10.54 3.81 7.73
C ILE A 97 9.79 2.93 6.74
N VAL A 98 10.05 3.13 5.45
CA VAL A 98 9.54 2.29 4.37
C VAL A 98 10.71 1.57 3.71
N TYR A 99 10.64 0.26 3.66
CA TYR A 99 11.53 -0.58 2.87
C TYR A 99 10.82 -0.85 1.55
N LEU A 100 11.18 -0.10 0.51
CA LEU A 100 10.65 -0.25 -0.84
C LEU A 100 11.60 -1.13 -1.66
N TYR A 101 11.03 -2.08 -2.37
CA TYR A 101 11.77 -3.00 -3.26
C TYR A 101 11.24 -2.86 -4.68
N VAL A 102 12.17 -2.70 -5.61
CA VAL A 102 11.86 -2.53 -7.03
C VAL A 102 12.75 -3.45 -7.88
N GLU A 103 12.50 -3.51 -9.17
CA GLU A 103 13.40 -4.15 -10.14
C GLU A 103 14.77 -3.48 -10.12
N GLY A 104 15.84 -4.28 -10.16
CA GLY A 104 17.21 -3.80 -10.12
C GLY A 104 18.18 -4.85 -9.57
N ILE A 105 19.41 -4.43 -9.28
CA ILE A 105 20.42 -5.32 -8.68
C ILE A 105 19.99 -5.63 -7.24
N PRO A 106 19.79 -6.91 -6.88
CA PRO A 106 19.33 -7.27 -5.55
C PRO A 106 20.26 -6.80 -4.43
N THR A 107 19.69 -6.27 -3.36
CA THR A 107 20.41 -5.95 -2.11
C THR A 107 20.69 -7.23 -1.34
N LEU A 108 21.95 -7.44 -0.92
CA LEU A 108 22.38 -8.69 -0.27
C LEU A 108 21.73 -8.93 1.09
N ASN A 109 21.58 -7.89 1.91
CA ASN A 109 21.00 -7.96 3.25
C ASN A 109 19.84 -6.98 3.35
N ILE A 110 18.66 -7.44 3.01
CA ILE A 110 17.45 -6.64 3.06
C ILE A 110 16.96 -6.44 4.50
N HIS A 111 16.30 -5.31 4.77
CA HIS A 111 15.72 -4.98 6.07
C HIS A 111 14.33 -5.58 6.28
N ALA A 112 13.58 -5.81 5.21
CA ALA A 112 12.26 -6.41 5.31
C ALA A 112 12.33 -7.87 5.78
N LYS A 113 11.27 -8.30 6.43
CA LYS A 113 11.02 -9.70 6.77
C LYS A 113 9.87 -10.18 5.91
N LEU A 114 10.15 -11.11 5.01
CA LEU A 114 9.12 -11.66 4.14
C LEU A 114 8.02 -12.34 4.98
N PRO A 115 6.75 -12.14 4.63
CA PRO A 115 5.64 -12.82 5.27
C PRO A 115 5.80 -14.35 5.16
N ILE A 116 5.68 -15.04 6.30
CA ILE A 116 5.89 -16.49 6.40
C ILE A 116 4.91 -17.24 5.47
N GLY A 117 5.46 -18.14 4.66
CA GLY A 117 4.71 -18.96 3.69
C GLY A 117 4.43 -18.25 2.36
N LYS A 118 4.80 -16.97 2.24
CA LYS A 118 4.64 -16.15 1.03
C LYS A 118 5.96 -15.72 0.40
N GLU A 119 7.09 -16.21 0.88
CA GLU A 119 8.44 -15.81 0.45
C GLU A 119 8.62 -15.94 -1.07
N HIS A 120 8.02 -16.96 -1.66
CA HIS A 120 8.08 -17.24 -3.10
C HIS A 120 7.28 -16.26 -3.97
N THR A 121 6.47 -15.39 -3.37
CA THR A 121 5.66 -14.39 -4.08
C THR A 121 6.36 -13.04 -4.22
N PHE A 122 7.59 -12.92 -3.75
CA PHE A 122 8.45 -11.75 -3.87
C PHE A 122 9.63 -12.08 -4.77
N THR A 123 9.80 -11.35 -5.86
CA THR A 123 10.81 -11.65 -6.91
C THR A 123 11.80 -10.51 -7.16
N VAL A 124 11.52 -9.29 -6.66
CA VAL A 124 12.40 -8.12 -6.79
C VAL A 124 12.92 -7.69 -5.42
N PHE A 125 14.24 -7.40 -5.34
CA PHE A 125 14.96 -7.17 -4.09
C PHE A 125 15.95 -6.00 -4.14
N HIS A 126 15.84 -5.09 -5.10
CA HIS A 126 16.60 -3.84 -5.05
C HIS A 126 15.95 -2.93 -4.02
N GLU A 127 16.59 -2.81 -2.85
CA GLU A 127 16.06 -2.09 -1.70
C GLU A 127 16.32 -0.60 -1.76
N ILE A 128 15.29 0.18 -1.50
CA ILE A 128 15.32 1.63 -1.29
C ILE A 128 14.72 1.89 0.08
N VAL A 129 15.51 2.45 0.99
CA VAL A 129 15.06 2.79 2.35
C VAL A 129 14.60 4.23 2.34
N LEU A 130 13.30 4.46 2.60
CA LEU A 130 12.73 5.80 2.70
C LEU A 130 12.49 6.15 4.16
N LYS A 131 13.13 7.23 4.61
CA LYS A 131 12.92 7.89 5.90
C LYS A 131 12.03 9.12 5.72
N PRO A 132 11.47 9.70 6.78
CA PRO A 132 10.65 10.91 6.69
C PRO A 132 11.34 12.02 5.89
N GLY A 133 10.67 12.46 4.82
CA GLY A 133 11.19 13.44 3.86
C GLY A 133 11.80 12.84 2.59
N ASP A 134 12.22 11.56 2.60
CA ASP A 134 12.69 10.89 1.40
C ASP A 134 11.53 10.53 0.46
N GLN A 135 11.83 10.46 -0.82
CA GLN A 135 10.85 10.07 -1.85
C GLN A 135 11.50 9.25 -2.96
N TYR A 136 10.69 8.45 -3.62
CA TYR A 136 11.09 7.66 -4.78
C TYR A 136 9.94 7.57 -5.78
N THR A 137 10.25 7.71 -7.08
CA THR A 137 9.26 7.56 -8.16
C THR A 137 9.40 6.18 -8.78
N ILE A 138 8.31 5.44 -8.79
CA ILE A 138 8.18 4.13 -9.42
C ILE A 138 7.60 4.35 -10.81
N MET A 139 8.35 3.93 -11.83
CA MET A 139 7.93 4.09 -13.22
C MET A 139 6.83 3.09 -13.59
N PRO A 140 6.00 3.40 -14.59
CA PRO A 140 4.95 2.49 -15.05
C PRO A 140 5.47 1.07 -15.31
N ASN A 141 4.66 0.07 -14.98
CA ASN A 141 4.93 -1.35 -15.18
C ASN A 141 6.15 -1.91 -14.41
N THR A 142 6.77 -1.14 -13.50
CA THR A 142 7.84 -1.60 -12.62
C THR A 142 7.26 -2.50 -11.53
N ARG A 143 7.81 -3.71 -11.40
CA ARG A 143 7.45 -4.61 -10.30
C ARG A 143 8.02 -4.09 -9.00
N HIS A 144 7.18 -3.98 -7.97
CA HIS A 144 7.57 -3.43 -6.67
C HIS A 144 6.71 -3.98 -5.54
N TRP A 145 7.23 -3.88 -4.34
CA TRP A 145 6.55 -4.15 -3.07
C TRP A 145 7.20 -3.34 -1.96
N PHE A 146 6.51 -3.19 -0.84
CA PHE A 146 7.07 -2.42 0.28
C PHE A 146 6.57 -2.90 1.64
N GLN A 147 7.39 -2.69 2.66
CA GLN A 147 7.09 -3.04 4.04
C GLN A 147 7.40 -1.87 4.96
N ALA A 148 6.54 -1.64 5.95
CA ALA A 148 6.83 -0.69 7.02
C ALA A 148 7.88 -1.23 7.99
N GLY A 149 8.61 -0.32 8.63
CA GLY A 149 9.50 -0.64 9.75
C GLY A 149 8.75 -1.02 11.03
N GLU A 150 9.49 -1.08 12.15
CA GLU A 150 8.96 -1.53 13.45
C GLU A 150 7.88 -0.59 14.02
N ASP A 151 7.89 0.68 13.66
CA ASP A 151 6.93 1.69 14.16
C ASP A 151 5.76 1.95 13.18
N GLY A 152 5.62 1.12 12.14
CA GLY A 152 4.73 1.38 11.03
C GLY A 152 5.26 2.48 10.10
N ALA A 153 4.46 2.90 9.11
CA ALA A 153 4.83 3.97 8.20
C ALA A 153 3.60 4.70 7.64
N ILE A 154 3.79 5.97 7.29
CA ILE A 154 2.85 6.77 6.51
C ILE A 154 3.58 7.23 5.25
N ILE A 155 2.93 7.02 4.10
CA ILE A 155 3.43 7.38 2.78
C ILE A 155 2.39 8.27 2.10
N SER A 156 2.79 9.48 1.67
CA SER A 156 1.99 10.20 0.68
C SER A 156 2.31 9.63 -0.71
N GLU A 157 1.31 9.08 -1.38
CA GLU A 157 1.38 8.66 -2.77
C GLU A 157 0.84 9.77 -3.66
N PHE A 158 1.63 10.16 -4.64
CA PHE A 158 1.24 11.05 -5.74
C PHE A 158 1.42 10.28 -7.03
N SER A 159 0.35 10.13 -7.79
CA SER A 159 0.42 9.31 -9.00
C SER A 159 -0.41 9.87 -10.16
N THR A 160 -0.23 9.30 -11.32
CA THR A 160 -1.20 9.38 -12.40
C THR A 160 -2.47 8.64 -11.98
N LYS A 161 -3.50 8.58 -12.82
CA LYS A 161 -4.76 7.87 -12.50
C LYS A 161 -4.50 6.47 -11.96
N SER A 162 -5.07 6.15 -10.80
CA SER A 162 -5.04 4.82 -10.19
C SER A 162 -6.23 3.99 -10.66
N ILE A 163 -5.96 2.74 -11.04
CA ILE A 163 -6.95 1.71 -11.43
C ILE A 163 -6.50 0.41 -10.77
N ASP A 164 -6.54 0.39 -9.43
CA ASP A 164 -5.93 -0.65 -8.59
C ASP A 164 -6.47 -2.07 -8.90
N GLU A 165 -7.71 -2.18 -9.40
CA GLU A 165 -8.29 -3.45 -9.86
C GLU A 165 -7.63 -4.03 -11.12
N LYS A 166 -6.76 -3.28 -11.77
CA LYS A 166 -5.96 -3.72 -12.93
C LYS A 166 -4.53 -4.07 -12.57
N ASP A 167 -4.15 -3.93 -11.33
CA ASP A 167 -2.82 -4.28 -10.87
C ASP A 167 -2.53 -5.78 -11.06
N ILE A 168 -1.30 -6.08 -11.44
CA ILE A 168 -0.87 -7.46 -11.63
C ILE A 168 0.01 -7.85 -10.45
N TYR A 169 -0.55 -8.72 -9.59
CA TYR A 169 0.14 -9.27 -8.44
C TYR A 169 0.98 -10.51 -8.82
N THR A 170 2.14 -10.67 -8.17
CA THR A 170 2.96 -11.88 -8.30
C THR A 170 2.31 -13.05 -7.59
N ASP A 171 1.74 -12.82 -6.40
CA ASP A 171 0.93 -13.80 -5.68
C ASP A 171 -0.42 -14.00 -6.40
N LYS A 172 -0.66 -15.23 -6.86
CA LYS A 172 -1.89 -15.59 -7.59
C LYS A 172 -3.09 -15.88 -6.68
N GLU A 173 -2.88 -15.93 -5.38
CA GLU A 173 -3.95 -16.06 -4.40
C GLU A 173 -4.63 -14.72 -4.10
N ILE A 174 -4.01 -13.60 -4.49
CA ILE A 174 -4.57 -12.27 -4.31
C ILE A 174 -5.80 -12.08 -5.20
N ILE A 175 -6.87 -11.58 -4.58
CA ILE A 175 -8.11 -11.21 -5.24
C ILE A 175 -8.23 -9.68 -5.19
N ALA A 176 -7.93 -9.02 -6.30
CA ALA A 176 -7.85 -7.56 -6.37
C ALA A 176 -9.18 -6.84 -6.05
N ASP A 177 -10.32 -7.46 -6.37
CA ASP A 177 -11.66 -6.83 -6.25
C ASP A 177 -12.36 -7.05 -4.90
N CYS A 178 -11.88 -7.96 -4.04
CA CYS A 178 -12.68 -8.42 -2.89
C CYS A 178 -12.48 -7.61 -1.60
N ASN A 179 -11.59 -6.62 -1.56
CA ASN A 179 -10.98 -6.24 -0.29
C ASN A 179 -11.15 -4.78 0.11
N ARG A 180 -12.00 -4.06 -0.61
CA ARG A 180 -12.39 -2.70 -0.22
C ARG A 180 -13.77 -2.75 0.41
N ILE A 181 -13.81 -3.02 1.71
CA ILE A 181 -15.05 -2.86 2.48
C ILE A 181 -15.28 -1.37 2.64
N VAL A 182 -16.25 -0.84 1.91
CA VAL A 182 -16.74 0.52 2.13
C VAL A 182 -17.96 0.41 3.06
N GLU A 183 -18.04 1.25 4.06
CA GLU A 183 -19.09 1.20 5.10
C GLU A 183 -20.52 1.31 4.55
N GLU A 184 -20.69 1.73 3.29
CA GLU A 184 -21.97 1.90 2.61
C GLU A 184 -22.70 0.59 2.26
N ASN A 185 -22.04 -0.56 2.42
CA ASN A 185 -22.59 -1.89 2.07
C ASN A 185 -22.98 -2.75 3.28
N ILE A 186 -23.19 -2.13 4.47
CA ILE A 186 -23.52 -2.86 5.70
C ILE A 186 -24.80 -2.30 6.31
#